data_97e9a2d9b612603ef80155095b233156
#
_entry.id   97e9a2d9b612603ef80155095b233156
#
_cell.length_a   1.000
_cell.length_b   1.000
_cell.length_c   1.000
_cell.angle_alpha   90.00
_cell.angle_beta   90.00
_cell.angle_gamma   90.00
#
_symmetry.space_group_name_H-M   'P 1'
#
loop_
_entity.id
_entity.type
_entity.pdbx_description
1 polymer ?
#
loop_
_entity_poly.entity_id
_entity_poly.type
_entity_poly.pdbx_seq_one_letter_code
_entity_poly.pdbx_strand_id
1 'polypeptide(L)'
;MTVLDVKGVKMGEGRAKTIVSLMDPVEAELLASAKRAVHAGADCVEWRADFAQDVHDPRALCETGLRLLDALPHTPLVFTLRSEGQGGRSRATRDEVARLLRAIIDARATDLIDIESSMGDEAVHDLVGRAHAQGIHSIVSHHEFACTPSTTWMVHKLKHMASMGAHMPKLAVMAQSTSDCLRLMEATAMAHDELEIPLITMAMGAEGALSRLAGEAVGSALTFCALVKPSAPGQVGLREATLVLDGLHRALPGRVR
;
A
#
# COMPACT_ATOMS: atom_id res chain seq x y z
N MET A 1 -4.84 -13.58 13.83
CA MET A 1 -4.33 -12.45 13.01
C MET A 1 -4.91 -11.15 13.55
N THR A 2 -4.09 -10.14 13.72
CA THR A 2 -4.51 -8.80 14.15
C THR A 2 -5.24 -8.11 13.00
N VAL A 3 -6.43 -7.56 13.28
CA VAL A 3 -7.17 -6.74 12.32
C VAL A 3 -6.75 -5.29 12.53
N LEU A 4 -6.40 -4.59 11.46
CA LEU A 4 -6.09 -3.18 11.51
C LEU A 4 -7.34 -2.38 11.10
N ASP A 5 -7.95 -1.71 12.08
CA ASP A 5 -9.12 -0.85 11.85
C ASP A 5 -8.68 0.60 11.67
N VAL A 6 -8.94 1.15 10.49
CA VAL A 6 -8.66 2.55 10.16
C VAL A 6 -9.94 3.20 9.65
N LYS A 7 -10.51 4.12 10.39
CA LYS A 7 -11.79 4.80 10.05
C LYS A 7 -12.94 3.82 9.77
N GLY A 8 -12.97 2.66 10.46
CA GLY A 8 -13.97 1.61 10.25
C GLY A 8 -13.68 0.67 9.07
N VAL A 9 -12.60 0.89 8.32
CA VAL A 9 -12.14 -0.03 7.28
C VAL A 9 -11.19 -1.05 7.91
N LYS A 10 -11.64 -2.29 8.01
CA LYS A 10 -10.93 -3.39 8.67
C LYS A 10 -10.01 -4.13 7.68
N MET A 11 -8.73 -3.87 7.74
CA MET A 11 -7.71 -4.55 6.93
C MET A 11 -7.32 -5.86 7.59
N GLY A 12 -7.40 -6.97 6.85
CA GLY A 12 -7.21 -8.31 7.39
C GLY A 12 -8.49 -9.00 7.88
N GLU A 13 -9.67 -8.34 7.75
CA GLU A 13 -10.98 -8.94 8.01
C GLU A 13 -11.91 -8.73 6.83
N GLY A 14 -12.72 -9.75 6.50
CA GLY A 14 -13.59 -9.74 5.32
C GLY A 14 -12.80 -9.78 4.02
N ARG A 15 -13.40 -9.30 2.91
CA ARG A 15 -12.71 -9.28 1.62
C ARG A 15 -11.47 -8.39 1.62
N ALA A 16 -10.51 -8.69 0.75
CA ALA A 16 -9.39 -7.79 0.52
C ALA A 16 -9.88 -6.39 0.14
N LYS A 17 -9.29 -5.35 0.74
CA LYS A 17 -9.70 -3.97 0.49
C LYS A 17 -9.10 -3.43 -0.79
N THR A 18 -9.89 -2.63 -1.50
CA THR A 18 -9.42 -1.92 -2.70
C THR A 18 -8.78 -0.59 -2.33
N ILE A 19 -7.67 -0.28 -2.97
CA ILE A 19 -6.99 1.01 -2.81
C ILE A 19 -6.73 1.64 -4.18
N VAL A 20 -7.02 2.93 -4.30
CA VAL A 20 -6.81 3.72 -5.52
C VAL A 20 -5.69 4.72 -5.30
N SER A 21 -4.69 4.71 -6.18
CA SER A 21 -3.58 5.66 -6.14
C SER A 21 -3.93 6.94 -6.89
N LEU A 22 -3.76 8.08 -6.23
CA LEU A 22 -3.91 9.42 -6.79
C LEU A 22 -2.54 9.97 -7.17
N MET A 23 -2.39 10.38 -8.42
CA MET A 23 -1.13 10.84 -9.01
C MET A 23 -1.25 12.25 -9.60
N ASP A 24 -2.26 13.00 -9.18
CA ASP A 24 -2.48 14.35 -9.69
C ASP A 24 -1.44 15.31 -9.10
N PRO A 25 -0.74 16.13 -9.93
CA PRO A 25 0.31 17.01 -9.44
C PRO A 25 -0.22 18.27 -8.75
N VAL A 26 -1.46 18.68 -9.07
CA VAL A 26 -2.12 19.88 -8.58
C VAL A 26 -3.14 19.51 -7.51
N GLU A 27 -3.10 20.19 -6.36
CA GLU A 27 -3.95 19.89 -5.21
C GLU A 27 -5.45 19.88 -5.55
N ALA A 28 -5.95 20.83 -6.31
CA ALA A 28 -7.38 20.88 -6.67
C ALA A 28 -7.82 19.65 -7.48
N GLU A 29 -6.97 19.16 -8.37
CA GLU A 29 -7.21 17.94 -9.15
C GLU A 29 -7.12 16.70 -8.26
N LEU A 30 -6.15 16.68 -7.35
CA LEU A 30 -5.95 15.62 -6.38
C LEU A 30 -7.18 15.44 -5.48
N LEU A 31 -7.71 16.53 -4.92
CA LEU A 31 -8.93 16.52 -4.11
C LEU A 31 -10.16 16.04 -4.91
N ALA A 32 -10.27 16.48 -6.18
CA ALA A 32 -11.33 16.01 -7.07
C ALA A 32 -11.21 14.51 -7.36
N SER A 33 -9.97 14.02 -7.58
CA SER A 33 -9.70 12.60 -7.80
C SER A 33 -9.99 11.77 -6.55
N ALA A 34 -9.68 12.27 -5.34
CA ALA A 34 -10.00 11.61 -4.08
C ALA A 34 -11.52 11.40 -3.93
N LYS A 35 -12.31 12.45 -4.18
CA LYS A 35 -13.78 12.35 -4.15
C LYS A 35 -14.32 11.38 -5.20
N ARG A 36 -13.74 11.35 -6.42
CA ARG A 36 -14.11 10.38 -7.45
C ARG A 36 -13.82 8.95 -7.03
N ALA A 37 -12.66 8.69 -6.40
CA ALA A 37 -12.29 7.36 -5.93
C ALA A 37 -13.27 6.84 -4.86
N VAL A 38 -13.63 7.68 -3.89
CA VAL A 38 -14.64 7.36 -2.87
C VAL A 38 -16.01 7.10 -3.52
N HIS A 39 -16.46 7.97 -4.42
CA HIS A 39 -17.75 7.80 -5.10
C HIS A 39 -17.78 6.51 -5.95
N ALA A 40 -16.66 6.09 -6.50
CA ALA A 40 -16.53 4.83 -7.23
C ALA A 40 -16.42 3.58 -6.32
N GLY A 41 -16.40 3.74 -5.01
CA GLY A 41 -16.41 2.66 -4.03
C GLY A 41 -15.04 2.13 -3.63
N ALA A 42 -13.97 2.93 -3.74
CA ALA A 42 -12.67 2.56 -3.18
C ALA A 42 -12.74 2.48 -1.66
N ASP A 43 -12.20 1.40 -1.08
CA ASP A 43 -12.13 1.25 0.38
C ASP A 43 -11.06 2.17 0.99
N CYS A 44 -9.96 2.41 0.27
CA CYS A 44 -8.84 3.25 0.67
C CYS A 44 -8.34 4.11 -0.50
N VAL A 45 -7.65 5.18 -0.17
CA VAL A 45 -7.00 6.07 -1.14
C VAL A 45 -5.52 6.20 -0.81
N GLU A 46 -4.65 6.07 -1.81
CA GLU A 46 -3.22 6.36 -1.68
C GLU A 46 -2.92 7.70 -2.36
N TRP A 47 -2.30 8.63 -1.64
CA TRP A 47 -1.71 9.82 -2.25
C TRP A 47 -0.26 9.55 -2.62
N ARG A 48 0.03 9.54 -3.92
CA ARG A 48 1.37 9.44 -4.50
C ARG A 48 2.01 10.83 -4.53
N ALA A 49 2.56 11.25 -3.39
CA ALA A 49 3.16 12.57 -3.21
C ALA A 49 4.41 12.81 -4.09
N ASP A 50 5.01 11.75 -4.62
CA ASP A 50 6.10 11.86 -5.59
C ASP A 50 5.68 12.47 -6.94
N PHE A 51 4.38 12.64 -7.20
CA PHE A 51 3.84 13.36 -8.35
C PHE A 51 3.50 14.82 -8.04
N ALA A 52 3.48 15.23 -6.76
CA ALA A 52 3.12 16.59 -6.38
C ALA A 52 4.12 17.64 -6.92
N GLN A 53 3.62 18.81 -7.34
CA GLN A 53 4.48 19.91 -7.80
C GLN A 53 5.42 20.38 -6.70
N ASP A 54 4.94 20.43 -5.45
CA ASP A 54 5.68 20.92 -4.28
C ASP A 54 6.27 19.77 -3.45
N VAL A 55 6.68 18.67 -4.10
CA VAL A 55 7.16 17.44 -3.43
C VAL A 55 8.32 17.66 -2.46
N HIS A 56 9.09 18.73 -2.62
CA HIS A 56 10.23 19.05 -1.74
C HIS A 56 9.88 20.02 -0.60
N ASP A 57 8.66 20.59 -0.56
CA ASP A 57 8.18 21.46 0.49
C ASP A 57 7.36 20.70 1.54
N PRO A 58 7.94 20.45 2.76
CA PRO A 58 7.23 19.71 3.80
C PRO A 58 5.94 20.39 4.25
N ARG A 59 5.92 21.74 4.23
CA ARG A 59 4.75 22.51 4.67
C ARG A 59 3.60 22.32 3.67
N ALA A 60 3.87 22.49 2.39
CA ALA A 60 2.87 22.29 1.32
C ALA A 60 2.32 20.86 1.36
N LEU A 61 3.19 19.85 1.52
CA LEU A 61 2.74 18.45 1.66
C LEU A 61 1.85 18.24 2.89
N CYS A 62 2.20 18.81 4.04
CA CYS A 62 1.38 18.69 5.25
C CYS A 62 0.01 19.35 5.07
N GLU A 63 -0.04 20.57 4.51
CA GLU A 63 -1.29 21.28 4.24
C GLU A 63 -2.20 20.49 3.29
N THR A 64 -1.64 19.93 2.20
CA THR A 64 -2.39 19.09 1.25
C THR A 64 -2.87 17.79 1.90
N GLY A 65 -2.04 17.12 2.71
CA GLY A 65 -2.44 15.92 3.45
C GLY A 65 -3.61 16.17 4.39
N LEU A 66 -3.59 17.28 5.15
CA LEU A 66 -4.69 17.67 6.04
C LEU A 66 -5.99 17.94 5.26
N ARG A 67 -5.91 18.64 4.10
CA ARG A 67 -7.08 18.86 3.24
C ARG A 67 -7.63 17.56 2.64
N LEU A 68 -6.76 16.61 2.32
CA LEU A 68 -7.19 15.27 1.88
C LEU A 68 -7.91 14.53 3.03
N LEU A 69 -7.40 14.58 4.26
CA LEU A 69 -8.06 13.98 5.42
C LEU A 69 -9.46 14.57 5.66
N ASP A 70 -9.61 15.90 5.54
CA ASP A 70 -10.90 16.58 5.64
C ASP A 70 -11.86 16.14 4.53
N ALA A 71 -11.35 15.91 3.33
CA ALA A 71 -12.13 15.45 2.18
C ALA A 71 -12.48 13.94 2.26
N LEU A 72 -11.80 13.18 3.14
CA LEU A 72 -11.89 11.72 3.29
C LEU A 72 -12.23 11.32 4.74
N PRO A 73 -13.35 11.78 5.33
CA PRO A 73 -13.66 11.56 6.75
C PRO A 73 -13.85 10.08 7.12
N HIS A 74 -14.26 9.24 6.17
CA HIS A 74 -14.55 7.82 6.38
C HIS A 74 -13.70 6.88 5.51
N THR A 75 -12.73 7.43 4.75
CA THR A 75 -11.88 6.64 3.86
C THR A 75 -10.43 6.80 4.30
N PRO A 76 -9.71 5.71 4.62
CA PRO A 76 -8.30 5.77 4.98
C PRO A 76 -7.45 6.39 3.88
N LEU A 77 -6.58 7.32 4.27
CA LEU A 77 -5.58 7.95 3.42
C LEU A 77 -4.21 7.33 3.70
N VAL A 78 -3.56 6.81 2.66
CA VAL A 78 -2.16 6.38 2.68
C VAL A 78 -1.29 7.47 2.04
N PHE A 79 -0.31 7.99 2.76
CA PHE A 79 0.73 8.85 2.20
C PHE A 79 1.87 8.01 1.66
N THR A 80 2.24 8.19 0.41
CA THR A 80 3.36 7.50 -0.26
C THR A 80 4.26 8.47 -0.99
N LEU A 81 5.53 8.52 -0.60
CA LEU A 81 6.60 9.23 -1.34
C LEU A 81 7.50 8.17 -2.01
N ARG A 82 7.11 7.72 -3.20
CA ARG A 82 7.77 6.61 -3.90
C ARG A 82 9.05 7.07 -4.60
N SER A 83 10.18 6.43 -4.26
CA SER A 83 11.47 6.69 -4.90
C SER A 83 11.53 6.15 -6.33
N GLU A 84 12.39 6.75 -7.16
CA GLU A 84 12.62 6.29 -8.55
C GLU A 84 13.08 4.83 -8.59
N GLY A 85 13.94 4.41 -7.66
CA GLY A 85 14.39 3.02 -7.53
C GLY A 85 13.31 2.01 -7.15
N GLN A 86 12.17 2.48 -6.63
CA GLN A 86 11.00 1.68 -6.28
C GLN A 86 9.80 1.97 -7.21
N GLY A 87 10.06 2.47 -8.43
CA GLY A 87 9.05 2.72 -9.47
C GLY A 87 8.25 4.01 -9.30
N GLY A 88 8.76 4.97 -8.54
CA GLY A 88 8.19 6.30 -8.39
C GLY A 88 8.92 7.38 -9.18
N ARG A 89 8.72 8.63 -8.76
CA ARG A 89 9.33 9.83 -9.36
C ARG A 89 10.27 10.57 -8.42
N SER A 90 10.27 10.25 -7.13
CA SER A 90 11.11 10.95 -6.17
C SER A 90 12.59 10.59 -6.37
N ARG A 91 13.41 11.62 -6.56
CA ARG A 91 14.89 11.55 -6.59
C ARG A 91 15.51 12.11 -5.31
N ALA A 92 14.68 12.35 -4.30
CA ALA A 92 15.14 12.83 -3.01
C ALA A 92 16.13 11.84 -2.38
N THR A 93 17.12 12.36 -1.70
CA THR A 93 18.06 11.57 -0.90
C THR A 93 17.32 10.91 0.27
N ARG A 94 17.92 9.87 0.88
CA ARG A 94 17.32 9.21 2.05
C ARG A 94 17.03 10.18 3.18
N ASP A 95 17.92 11.16 3.43
CA ASP A 95 17.75 12.17 4.48
C ASP A 95 16.61 13.13 4.17
N GLU A 96 16.44 13.53 2.90
CA GLU A 96 15.33 14.36 2.46
C GLU A 96 14.00 13.60 2.59
N VAL A 97 13.96 12.33 2.16
CA VAL A 97 12.78 11.46 2.34
C VAL A 97 12.43 11.34 3.82
N ALA A 98 13.42 11.03 4.68
CA ALA A 98 13.19 10.92 6.13
C ALA A 98 12.66 12.23 6.72
N ARG A 99 13.18 13.39 6.30
CA ARG A 99 12.70 14.71 6.73
C ARG A 99 11.25 14.96 6.31
N LEU A 100 10.88 14.62 5.07
CA LEU A 100 9.52 14.78 4.55
C LEU A 100 8.55 13.85 5.28
N LEU A 101 8.90 12.57 5.45
CA LEU A 101 8.06 11.61 6.18
C LEU A 101 7.86 12.03 7.64
N ARG A 102 8.92 12.51 8.33
CA ARG A 102 8.78 13.04 9.69
C ARG A 102 7.81 14.22 9.75
N ALA A 103 7.88 15.15 8.80
CA ALA A 103 6.97 16.29 8.77
C ALA A 103 5.50 15.85 8.62
N ILE A 104 5.20 14.90 7.73
CA ILE A 104 3.86 14.33 7.55
C ILE A 104 3.37 13.64 8.84
N ILE A 105 4.25 12.86 9.49
CA ILE A 105 3.94 12.16 10.74
C ILE A 105 3.64 13.17 11.85
N ASP A 106 4.49 14.19 12.04
CA ASP A 106 4.36 15.20 13.10
C ASP A 106 3.11 16.06 12.93
N ALA A 107 2.76 16.38 11.67
CA ALA A 107 1.55 17.10 11.33
C ALA A 107 0.28 16.21 11.40
N ARG A 108 0.41 14.89 11.56
CA ARG A 108 -0.68 13.90 11.45
C ARG A 108 -1.48 14.07 10.16
N ALA A 109 -0.77 14.29 9.05
CA ALA A 109 -1.35 14.63 7.77
C ALA A 109 -1.74 13.39 6.92
N THR A 110 -1.87 12.23 7.55
CA THR A 110 -2.27 10.96 6.93
C THR A 110 -2.78 9.98 7.99
N ASP A 111 -3.55 8.96 7.60
CA ASP A 111 -3.95 7.84 8.46
C ASP A 111 -2.90 6.70 8.43
N LEU A 112 -2.34 6.44 7.24
CA LEU A 112 -1.29 5.44 7.03
C LEU A 112 -0.12 6.06 6.27
N ILE A 113 1.10 5.59 6.54
CA ILE A 113 2.30 6.04 5.86
C ILE A 113 3.08 4.87 5.26
N ASP A 114 3.44 4.97 3.97
CA ASP A 114 4.30 4.00 3.28
C ASP A 114 5.77 4.41 3.45
N ILE A 115 6.56 3.53 4.05
CA ILE A 115 7.98 3.69 4.33
C ILE A 115 8.75 2.61 3.56
N GLU A 116 9.63 3.01 2.65
CA GLU A 116 10.40 2.05 1.85
C GLU A 116 11.47 1.36 2.70
N SER A 117 11.52 0.02 2.66
CA SER A 117 12.56 -0.76 3.36
C SER A 117 13.98 -0.49 2.84
N SER A 118 14.10 0.13 1.68
CA SER A 118 15.38 0.57 1.07
C SER A 118 16.03 1.73 1.81
N MET A 119 15.32 2.39 2.73
CA MET A 119 15.90 3.45 3.58
C MET A 119 16.89 2.93 4.61
N GLY A 120 16.91 1.62 4.87
CA GLY A 120 17.74 0.96 5.87
C GLY A 120 17.01 0.79 7.19
N ASP A 121 17.36 -0.27 7.94
CA ASP A 121 16.60 -0.75 9.09
C ASP A 121 16.47 0.31 10.20
N GLU A 122 17.54 1.02 10.52
CA GLU A 122 17.52 2.06 11.55
C GLU A 122 16.55 3.20 11.22
N ALA A 123 16.61 3.71 9.99
CA ALA A 123 15.72 4.79 9.55
C ALA A 123 14.25 4.34 9.48
N VAL A 124 14.01 3.11 9.01
CA VAL A 124 12.66 2.54 8.97
C VAL A 124 12.11 2.37 10.37
N HIS A 125 12.90 1.83 11.30
CA HIS A 125 12.48 1.62 12.69
C HIS A 125 12.15 2.94 13.40
N ASP A 126 12.99 4.00 13.22
CA ASP A 126 12.73 5.34 13.75
C ASP A 126 11.41 5.91 13.22
N LEU A 127 11.20 5.87 11.90
CA LEU A 127 9.98 6.40 11.27
C LEU A 127 8.72 5.62 11.67
N VAL A 128 8.81 4.30 11.74
CA VAL A 128 7.72 3.44 12.20
C VAL A 128 7.35 3.77 13.66
N GLY A 129 8.34 3.81 14.56
CA GLY A 129 8.13 4.16 15.96
C GLY A 129 7.50 5.54 16.13
N ARG A 130 7.97 6.53 15.35
CA ARG A 130 7.42 7.88 15.35
C ARG A 130 5.97 7.91 14.84
N ALA A 131 5.65 7.18 13.77
CA ALA A 131 4.29 7.08 13.25
C ALA A 131 3.33 6.48 14.28
N HIS A 132 3.74 5.37 14.93
CA HIS A 132 2.94 4.74 15.99
C HIS A 132 2.68 5.68 17.16
N ALA A 133 3.68 6.44 17.59
CA ALA A 133 3.52 7.42 18.67
C ALA A 133 2.50 8.54 18.34
N GLN A 134 2.27 8.81 17.06
CA GLN A 134 1.27 9.77 16.59
C GLN A 134 -0.08 9.11 16.23
N GLY A 135 -0.24 7.78 16.40
CA GLY A 135 -1.45 7.05 16.03
C GLY A 135 -1.60 6.81 14.52
N ILE A 136 -0.51 6.98 13.76
CA ILE A 136 -0.47 6.71 12.31
C ILE A 136 -0.01 5.28 12.09
N HIS A 137 -0.70 4.55 11.22
CA HIS A 137 -0.33 3.19 10.88
C HIS A 137 0.76 3.13 9.81
N SER A 138 1.66 2.16 9.93
CA SER A 138 2.80 2.03 9.03
C SER A 138 2.64 0.88 8.04
N ILE A 139 2.92 1.16 6.77
CA ILE A 139 3.20 0.19 5.73
C ILE A 139 4.71 0.23 5.49
N VAL A 140 5.43 -0.89 5.67
CA VAL A 140 6.83 -0.99 5.24
C VAL A 140 6.85 -1.75 3.92
N SER A 141 7.37 -1.10 2.86
CA SER A 141 7.22 -1.58 1.49
C SER A 141 8.55 -1.92 0.80
N HIS A 142 8.48 -2.89 -0.12
CA HIS A 142 9.54 -3.22 -1.06
C HIS A 142 8.97 -3.55 -2.43
N HIS A 143 9.64 -3.07 -3.48
CA HIS A 143 9.27 -3.35 -4.87
C HIS A 143 10.47 -3.95 -5.60
N GLU A 144 10.28 -5.15 -6.18
CA GLU A 144 11.27 -5.82 -7.02
C GLU A 144 10.81 -5.81 -8.48
N PHE A 145 11.44 -4.96 -9.29
CA PHE A 145 11.05 -4.74 -10.68
C PHE A 145 11.75 -5.68 -11.67
N ALA A 146 12.84 -6.33 -11.27
CA ALA A 146 13.62 -7.17 -12.18
C ALA A 146 13.01 -8.55 -12.36
N CYS A 147 12.44 -9.14 -11.29
CA CYS A 147 11.99 -10.52 -11.29
C CYS A 147 11.00 -10.81 -10.15
N THR A 148 10.53 -12.05 -10.07
CA THR A 148 9.93 -12.64 -8.87
C THR A 148 10.98 -13.49 -8.17
N PRO A 149 11.48 -13.10 -6.98
CA PRO A 149 12.46 -13.86 -6.22
C PRO A 149 11.95 -15.25 -5.79
N SER A 150 12.81 -16.03 -5.12
CA SER A 150 12.41 -17.32 -4.56
C SER A 150 11.37 -17.12 -3.43
N THR A 151 10.50 -18.12 -3.23
CA THR A 151 9.51 -18.17 -2.14
C THR A 151 10.16 -17.85 -0.79
N THR A 152 11.29 -18.51 -0.48
CA THR A 152 12.03 -18.30 0.77
C THR A 152 12.47 -16.85 0.95
N TRP A 153 13.00 -16.22 -0.11
CA TRP A 153 13.43 -14.81 -0.05
C TRP A 153 12.24 -13.89 0.23
N MET A 154 11.10 -14.11 -0.45
CA MET A 154 9.90 -13.29 -0.29
C MET A 154 9.30 -13.41 1.11
N VAL A 155 9.23 -14.62 1.67
CA VAL A 155 8.79 -14.86 3.05
C VAL A 155 9.73 -14.15 4.05
N HIS A 156 11.04 -14.30 3.90
CA HIS A 156 12.03 -13.62 4.76
C HIS A 156 11.90 -12.10 4.66
N LYS A 157 11.67 -11.55 3.45
CA LYS A 157 11.51 -10.10 3.25
C LYS A 157 10.27 -9.57 3.95
N LEU A 158 9.14 -10.27 3.86
CA LEU A 158 7.91 -9.91 4.57
C LEU A 158 8.11 -9.97 6.10
N LYS A 159 8.73 -11.03 6.61
CA LYS A 159 9.06 -11.17 8.04
C LYS A 159 10.02 -10.09 8.52
N HIS A 160 11.03 -9.76 7.74
CA HIS A 160 11.96 -8.67 8.05
C HIS A 160 11.24 -7.32 8.14
N MET A 161 10.36 -7.00 7.18
CA MET A 161 9.57 -5.77 7.25
C MET A 161 8.62 -5.76 8.47
N ALA A 162 8.04 -6.89 8.83
CA ALA A 162 7.24 -7.03 10.05
C ALA A 162 8.08 -6.81 11.32
N SER A 163 9.30 -7.36 11.37
CA SER A 163 10.21 -7.22 12.53
C SER A 163 10.67 -5.77 12.77
N MET A 164 10.59 -4.91 11.75
CA MET A 164 10.82 -3.46 11.90
C MET A 164 9.61 -2.72 12.51
N GLY A 165 8.56 -3.43 12.90
CA GLY A 165 7.36 -2.87 13.53
C GLY A 165 6.27 -2.47 12.54
N ALA A 166 6.34 -2.86 11.26
CA ALA A 166 5.29 -2.57 10.29
C ALA A 166 3.93 -3.08 10.76
N HIS A 167 2.88 -2.25 10.67
CA HIS A 167 1.51 -2.75 10.81
C HIS A 167 1.10 -3.61 9.60
N MET A 168 1.62 -3.27 8.41
CA MET A 168 1.41 -4.05 7.19
C MET A 168 2.71 -4.08 6.36
N PRO A 169 3.44 -5.21 6.31
CA PRO A 169 4.50 -5.39 5.33
C PRO A 169 3.92 -5.50 3.92
N LYS A 170 4.56 -4.80 2.96
CA LYS A 170 4.11 -4.73 1.56
C LYS A 170 5.22 -5.18 0.61
N LEU A 171 4.92 -6.17 -0.23
CA LEU A 171 5.84 -6.68 -1.24
C LEU A 171 5.19 -6.68 -2.62
N ALA A 172 5.80 -5.99 -3.57
CA ALA A 172 5.45 -6.05 -4.98
C ALA A 172 6.62 -6.63 -5.78
N VAL A 173 6.36 -7.62 -6.64
CA VAL A 173 7.38 -8.27 -7.46
C VAL A 173 6.96 -8.29 -8.93
N MET A 174 7.91 -8.39 -9.87
CA MET A 174 7.59 -8.47 -11.29
C MET A 174 7.41 -9.91 -11.73
N ALA A 175 6.18 -10.28 -12.15
CA ALA A 175 5.91 -11.57 -12.75
C ALA A 175 6.23 -11.55 -14.25
N GLN A 176 7.04 -12.48 -14.70
CA GLN A 176 7.36 -12.75 -16.12
C GLN A 176 6.63 -13.99 -16.64
N SER A 177 5.96 -14.72 -15.75
CA SER A 177 5.21 -15.94 -16.04
C SER A 177 4.11 -16.16 -15.02
N THR A 178 3.12 -16.98 -15.35
CA THR A 178 2.10 -17.46 -14.40
C THR A 178 2.74 -18.16 -13.19
N SER A 179 3.84 -18.90 -13.39
CA SER A 179 4.56 -19.56 -12.30
C SER A 179 5.15 -18.56 -11.30
N ASP A 180 5.56 -17.37 -11.74
CA ASP A 180 6.03 -16.31 -10.86
C ASP A 180 4.89 -15.77 -9.99
N CYS A 181 3.71 -15.57 -10.59
CA CYS A 181 2.53 -15.16 -9.84
C CYS A 181 2.15 -16.19 -8.76
N LEU A 182 2.12 -17.47 -9.11
CA LEU A 182 1.83 -18.56 -8.18
C LEU A 182 2.87 -18.65 -7.06
N ARG A 183 4.16 -18.44 -7.37
CA ARG A 183 5.24 -18.40 -6.38
C ARG A 183 5.06 -17.27 -5.37
N LEU A 184 4.65 -16.07 -5.81
CA LEU A 184 4.31 -14.99 -4.89
C LEU A 184 3.11 -15.36 -4.02
N MET A 185 2.08 -15.95 -4.59
CA MET A 185 0.89 -16.36 -3.83
C MET A 185 1.24 -17.42 -2.79
N GLU A 186 2.10 -18.38 -3.11
CA GLU A 186 2.65 -19.35 -2.15
C GLU A 186 3.40 -18.64 -1.01
N ALA A 187 4.32 -17.72 -1.35
CA ALA A 187 5.07 -16.96 -0.35
C ALA A 187 4.14 -16.13 0.54
N THR A 188 3.06 -15.59 -0.02
CA THR A 188 2.05 -14.83 0.72
C THR A 188 1.34 -15.73 1.73
N ALA A 189 0.88 -16.91 1.31
CA ALA A 189 0.22 -17.86 2.20
C ALA A 189 1.14 -18.30 3.35
N MET A 190 2.39 -18.65 3.04
CA MET A 190 3.39 -19.02 4.06
C MET A 190 3.65 -17.88 5.05
N ALA A 191 3.85 -16.65 4.57
CA ALA A 191 4.07 -15.51 5.44
C ALA A 191 2.82 -15.16 6.27
N HIS A 192 1.63 -15.32 5.70
CA HIS A 192 0.36 -15.11 6.39
C HIS A 192 0.15 -16.08 7.56
N ASP A 193 0.53 -17.35 7.37
CA ASP A 193 0.42 -18.38 8.43
C ASP A 193 1.41 -18.12 9.59
N GLU A 194 2.54 -17.45 9.33
CA GLU A 194 3.57 -17.16 10.32
C GLU A 194 3.43 -15.77 10.98
N LEU A 195 2.81 -14.81 10.29
CA LEU A 195 2.67 -13.44 10.76
C LEU A 195 1.23 -13.18 11.24
N GLU A 196 1.09 -12.61 12.42
CA GLU A 196 -0.22 -12.30 13.01
C GLU A 196 -0.75 -10.91 12.59
N ILE A 197 -0.21 -10.33 11.52
CA ILE A 197 -0.55 -8.98 11.00
C ILE A 197 -0.99 -9.06 9.53
N PRO A 198 -1.81 -8.12 9.04
CA PRO A 198 -2.23 -8.11 7.64
C PRO A 198 -1.04 -7.85 6.70
N LEU A 199 -1.02 -8.53 5.57
CA LEU A 199 0.00 -8.42 4.52
C LEU A 199 -0.56 -7.71 3.29
N ILE A 200 0.33 -7.08 2.51
CA ILE A 200 0.01 -6.54 1.18
C ILE A 200 1.00 -7.15 0.19
N THR A 201 0.51 -8.01 -0.70
CA THR A 201 1.37 -8.60 -1.72
C THR A 201 0.72 -8.53 -3.09
N MET A 202 1.54 -8.31 -4.12
CA MET A 202 1.07 -8.30 -5.49
C MET A 202 2.19 -8.60 -6.49
N ALA A 203 1.86 -9.35 -7.52
CA ALA A 203 2.70 -9.46 -8.71
C ALA A 203 2.32 -8.35 -9.71
N MET A 204 3.34 -7.69 -10.23
CA MET A 204 3.22 -6.69 -11.29
C MET A 204 3.27 -7.36 -12.67
N GLY A 205 2.85 -6.64 -13.71
CA GLY A 205 2.74 -7.17 -15.06
C GLY A 205 1.41 -7.90 -15.30
N ALA A 206 1.14 -8.23 -16.56
CA ALA A 206 -0.11 -8.91 -16.97
C ALA A 206 -0.24 -10.28 -16.31
N GLU A 207 0.88 -11.02 -16.20
CA GLU A 207 0.94 -12.34 -15.58
C GLU A 207 0.62 -12.32 -14.07
N GLY A 208 0.72 -11.14 -13.45
CA GLY A 208 0.45 -10.92 -12.02
C GLY A 208 -1.02 -10.70 -11.65
N ALA A 209 -1.93 -10.59 -12.62
CA ALA A 209 -3.31 -10.20 -12.38
C ALA A 209 -4.03 -11.11 -11.36
N LEU A 210 -3.75 -12.42 -11.37
CA LEU A 210 -4.35 -13.38 -10.45
C LEU A 210 -4.06 -13.02 -8.98
N SER A 211 -2.83 -12.61 -8.64
CA SER A 211 -2.45 -12.24 -7.28
C SER A 211 -3.23 -11.03 -6.76
N ARG A 212 -3.66 -10.14 -7.65
CA ARG A 212 -4.44 -8.94 -7.32
C ARG A 212 -5.91 -9.25 -7.09
N LEU A 213 -6.45 -10.21 -7.84
CA LEU A 213 -7.87 -10.59 -7.80
C LEU A 213 -8.16 -11.69 -6.79
N ALA A 214 -7.20 -12.57 -6.53
CA ALA A 214 -7.34 -13.70 -5.61
C ALA A 214 -6.44 -13.59 -4.36
N GLY A 215 -5.90 -12.40 -4.07
CA GLY A 215 -4.99 -12.18 -2.94
C GLY A 215 -5.58 -12.55 -1.58
N GLU A 216 -6.89 -12.34 -1.38
CA GLU A 216 -7.59 -12.77 -0.16
C GLU A 216 -7.43 -14.27 0.10
N ALA A 217 -7.47 -15.10 -0.94
CA ALA A 217 -7.37 -16.55 -0.80
C ALA A 217 -6.03 -17.01 -0.18
N VAL A 218 -5.00 -16.16 -0.25
CA VAL A 218 -3.66 -16.43 0.28
C VAL A 218 -3.24 -15.47 1.40
N GLY A 219 -4.13 -14.56 1.85
CA GLY A 219 -3.89 -13.71 3.01
C GLY A 219 -3.43 -12.28 2.69
N SER A 220 -3.46 -11.83 1.42
CA SER A 220 -3.22 -10.42 1.10
C SER A 220 -4.46 -9.57 1.44
N ALA A 221 -4.28 -8.55 2.27
CA ALA A 221 -5.37 -7.74 2.83
C ALA A 221 -5.83 -6.60 1.92
N LEU A 222 -4.97 -6.13 1.00
CA LEU A 222 -5.27 -5.02 0.09
C LEU A 222 -4.86 -5.34 -1.35
N THR A 223 -5.60 -4.74 -2.30
CA THR A 223 -5.23 -4.74 -3.71
C THR A 223 -5.33 -3.34 -4.32
N PHE A 224 -4.31 -2.97 -5.10
CA PHE A 224 -4.22 -1.69 -5.78
C PHE A 224 -4.96 -1.74 -7.12
N CYS A 225 -5.94 -0.85 -7.27
CA CYS A 225 -6.82 -0.77 -8.43
C CYS A 225 -6.60 0.53 -9.21
N ALA A 226 -6.86 0.49 -10.52
CA ALA A 226 -6.90 1.68 -11.35
C ALA A 226 -8.31 2.29 -11.34
N LEU A 227 -8.41 3.62 -11.17
CA LEU A 227 -9.67 4.33 -11.39
C LEU A 227 -9.75 4.86 -12.83
N VAL A 228 -8.72 5.57 -13.28
CA VAL A 228 -8.59 6.12 -14.64
C VAL A 228 -7.32 5.60 -15.30
N LYS A 229 -6.18 5.80 -14.63
CA LYS A 229 -4.86 5.34 -15.10
C LYS A 229 -4.23 4.42 -14.04
N PRO A 230 -3.61 3.31 -14.47
CA PRO A 230 -2.88 2.47 -13.54
C PRO A 230 -1.64 3.19 -13.00
N SER A 231 -1.35 3.03 -11.71
CA SER A 231 -0.12 3.52 -11.06
C SER A 231 1.04 2.52 -11.12
N ALA A 232 0.74 1.28 -11.52
CA ALA A 232 1.72 0.21 -11.70
C ALA A 232 1.24 -0.77 -12.78
N PRO A 233 2.16 -1.51 -13.43
CA PRO A 233 1.81 -2.51 -14.44
C PRO A 233 0.86 -3.60 -13.90
N GLY A 234 -0.13 -3.98 -14.71
CA GLY A 234 -1.06 -5.08 -14.40
C GLY A 234 -2.16 -4.73 -13.38
N GLN A 235 -2.36 -3.46 -13.04
CA GLN A 235 -3.52 -3.06 -12.23
C GLN A 235 -4.82 -3.28 -12.99
N VAL A 236 -5.80 -3.82 -12.27
CA VAL A 236 -7.18 -4.04 -12.75
C VAL A 236 -8.03 -2.81 -12.39
N GLY A 237 -9.05 -2.52 -13.18
CA GLY A 237 -10.01 -1.45 -12.87
C GLY A 237 -10.72 -1.69 -11.53
N LEU A 238 -11.03 -0.61 -10.80
CA LEU A 238 -11.65 -0.70 -9.46
C LEU A 238 -12.96 -1.50 -9.49
N ARG A 239 -13.81 -1.22 -10.48
CA ARG A 239 -15.12 -1.89 -10.60
C ARG A 239 -14.99 -3.38 -10.84
N GLU A 240 -14.12 -3.77 -11.77
CA GLU A 240 -13.86 -5.16 -12.13
C GLU A 240 -13.24 -5.91 -10.95
N ALA A 241 -12.25 -5.29 -10.28
CA ALA A 241 -11.62 -5.86 -9.09
C ALA A 241 -12.64 -6.10 -7.98
N THR A 242 -13.48 -5.10 -7.66
CA THR A 242 -14.51 -5.22 -6.61
C THR A 242 -15.48 -6.37 -6.89
N LEU A 243 -15.97 -6.52 -8.14
CA LEU A 243 -16.86 -7.60 -8.51
C LEU A 243 -16.23 -8.99 -8.28
N VAL A 244 -14.97 -9.16 -8.65
CA VAL A 244 -14.25 -10.44 -8.47
C VAL A 244 -13.98 -10.70 -6.99
N LEU A 245 -13.52 -9.69 -6.25
CA LEU A 245 -13.23 -9.79 -4.80
C LEU A 245 -14.49 -10.16 -4.01
N ASP A 246 -15.63 -9.52 -4.29
CA ASP A 246 -16.91 -9.84 -3.64
C ASP A 246 -17.40 -11.26 -3.99
N GLY A 247 -17.20 -11.69 -5.23
CA GLY A 247 -17.53 -13.05 -5.67
C GLY A 247 -16.67 -14.10 -4.97
N LEU A 248 -15.36 -13.87 -4.92
CA LEU A 248 -14.41 -14.76 -4.27
C LEU A 248 -14.67 -14.83 -2.74
N HIS A 249 -14.87 -13.68 -2.10
CA HIS A 249 -15.15 -13.61 -0.66
C HIS A 249 -16.39 -14.45 -0.28
N ARG A 250 -17.47 -14.36 -1.07
CA ARG A 250 -18.67 -15.20 -0.85
C ARG A 250 -18.41 -16.70 -1.04
N ALA A 251 -17.46 -17.06 -1.89
CA ALA A 251 -17.09 -18.45 -2.16
C ALA A 251 -16.12 -19.05 -1.12
N LEU A 252 -15.49 -18.22 -0.30
CA LEU A 252 -14.50 -18.58 0.73
C LEU A 252 -15.08 -18.44 2.16
N PRO A 253 -16.24 -19.01 2.50
CA PRO A 253 -16.82 -18.85 3.83
C PRO A 253 -15.91 -19.50 4.88
N GLY A 254 -15.52 -18.72 5.90
CA GLY A 254 -14.82 -19.21 7.09
C GLY A 254 -13.32 -18.97 7.17
N ARG A 255 -12.68 -18.21 6.29
CA ARG A 255 -11.31 -17.71 6.49
C ARG A 255 -11.22 -16.45 7.36
N VAL A 256 -12.34 -15.99 7.90
CA VAL A 256 -12.37 -15.03 9.00
C VAL A 256 -12.10 -15.82 10.29
N ARG A 257 -10.84 -15.96 10.66
CA ARG A 257 -10.43 -16.33 12.01
C ARG A 257 -9.77 -15.13 12.65
#